data_aa8aca76f51734619e962eafec4c45c2
#
_entry.id   aa8aca76f51734619e962eafec4c45c2
#
_cell.length_a   1.000
_cell.length_b   1.000
_cell.length_c   1.000
_cell.angle_alpha   90.00
_cell.angle_beta   90.00
_cell.angle_gamma   90.00
#
_symmetry.space_group_name_H-M   'P 1'
#
loop_
_entity.id
_entity.type
_entity.pdbx_description
1 polymer ?
#
loop_
_entity_poly.entity_id
_entity_poly.type
_entity_poly.pdbx_seq_one_letter_code
_entity_poly.pdbx_strand_id
1 'polypeptide(L)'
;MNLETYYEYCLSKKGVTEHFPFDEDALVCKVGGKMFALSSLSQWEKGTPKINLKCDPEYAQELRAEYDDIQPGFHMSKIHWNTIAVNQSVS
;
A
#
# COMPACT_ATOMS: atom_id res chain seq x y z
N MET A 1 2.70 -2.06 13.15
CA MET A 1 2.23 -0.85 12.43
C MET A 1 0.72 -0.76 12.56
N ASN A 2 0.18 0.45 12.68
CA ASN A 2 -1.25 0.68 12.68
C ASN A 2 -1.61 1.68 11.58
N LEU A 3 -2.92 1.87 11.34
CA LEU A 3 -3.39 2.74 10.27
C LEU A 3 -2.86 4.16 10.43
N GLU A 4 -2.89 4.70 11.64
CA GLU A 4 -2.43 6.07 11.90
C GLU A 4 -0.95 6.22 11.54
N THR A 5 -0.10 5.26 11.93
CA THR A 5 1.33 5.28 11.61
C THR A 5 1.55 5.22 10.10
N TYR A 6 0.81 4.35 9.41
CA TYR A 6 0.90 4.23 7.95
C TYR A 6 0.49 5.54 7.27
N TYR A 7 -0.63 6.11 7.70
CA TYR A 7 -1.17 7.34 7.15
C TYR A 7 -0.20 8.52 7.34
N GLU A 8 0.32 8.68 8.56
CA GLU A 8 1.30 9.73 8.87
C GLU A 8 2.57 9.58 8.03
N TYR A 9 3.04 8.34 7.87
CA TYR A 9 4.22 8.07 7.07
C TYR A 9 4.01 8.50 5.61
N CYS A 10 2.89 8.11 5.03
CA CYS A 10 2.58 8.48 3.64
C CYS A 10 2.49 9.99 3.47
N LEU A 11 1.79 10.69 4.37
CA LEU A 11 1.60 12.13 4.27
C LEU A 11 2.85 12.93 4.65
N SER A 12 3.83 12.30 5.31
CA SER A 12 5.09 12.97 5.65
C SER A 12 5.95 13.26 4.42
N LYS A 13 5.68 12.59 3.31
CA LYS A 13 6.43 12.79 2.07
C LYS A 13 5.96 14.07 1.39
N LYS A 14 6.91 14.84 0.85
CA LYS A 14 6.61 16.12 0.20
C LYS A 14 5.69 15.92 -1.00
N GLY A 15 4.64 16.73 -1.07
CA GLY A 15 3.75 16.73 -2.22
C GLY A 15 2.73 15.59 -2.27
N VAL A 16 2.59 14.84 -1.19
CA VAL A 16 1.61 13.74 -1.12
C VAL A 16 0.23 14.28 -0.76
N THR A 17 -0.79 13.80 -1.47
CA THR A 17 -2.20 14.11 -1.19
C THR A 17 -2.97 12.80 -1.02
N GLU A 18 -4.07 12.85 -0.26
CA GLU A 18 -4.94 11.69 -0.03
C GLU A 18 -6.23 11.83 -0.81
N HIS A 19 -6.78 10.69 -1.23
CA HIS A 19 -7.99 10.65 -2.06
C HIS A 19 -8.79 9.39 -1.79
N PHE A 20 -10.10 9.45 -2.09
CA PHE A 20 -10.98 8.30 -2.09
C PHE A 20 -11.70 8.23 -3.45
N PRO A 21 -10.96 7.93 -4.55
CA PRO A 21 -11.53 8.04 -5.89
C PRO A 21 -12.46 6.90 -6.28
N PHE A 22 -12.43 5.77 -5.56
CA PHE A 22 -13.22 4.59 -5.91
C PHE A 22 -14.43 4.43 -5.00
N ASP A 23 -14.25 4.59 -3.69
CA ASP A 23 -15.28 4.48 -2.67
C ASP A 23 -14.78 5.14 -1.39
N GLU A 24 -15.54 5.03 -0.30
CA GLU A 24 -15.18 5.64 0.98
C GLU A 24 -14.17 4.80 1.76
N ASP A 25 -13.87 3.59 1.29
CA ASP A 25 -13.01 2.63 1.99
C ASP A 25 -11.56 2.60 1.49
N ALA A 26 -11.35 2.83 0.20
CA ALA A 26 -10.02 2.74 -0.41
C ALA A 26 -9.28 4.07 -0.31
N LEU A 27 -8.43 4.17 0.71
CA LEU A 27 -7.56 5.34 0.89
C LEU A 27 -6.42 5.29 -0.11
N VAL A 28 -6.35 6.29 -0.98
CA VAL A 28 -5.33 6.39 -2.03
C VAL A 28 -4.44 7.58 -1.75
N CYS A 29 -3.12 7.38 -1.83
CA CYS A 29 -2.14 8.45 -1.72
C CYS A 29 -1.51 8.69 -3.09
N LYS A 30 -1.41 9.96 -3.47
CA LYS A 30 -0.83 10.38 -4.75
C LYS A 30 0.34 11.33 -4.53
N VAL A 31 1.29 11.30 -5.44
CA VAL A 31 2.36 12.28 -5.53
C VAL A 31 2.46 12.74 -6.98
N GLY A 32 2.44 14.06 -7.21
CA GLY A 32 2.44 14.59 -8.55
C GLY A 32 1.25 14.12 -9.39
N GLY A 33 0.08 13.92 -8.77
CA GLY A 33 -1.11 13.43 -9.44
C GLY A 33 -1.11 11.94 -9.75
N LYS A 34 -0.07 11.20 -9.34
CA LYS A 34 0.03 9.77 -9.61
C LYS A 34 -0.12 8.95 -8.33
N MET A 35 -0.96 7.94 -8.39
CA MET A 35 -1.20 7.03 -7.28
C MET A 35 0.04 6.18 -6.99
N PHE A 36 0.46 6.12 -5.72
CA PHE A 36 1.59 5.27 -5.33
C PHE A 36 1.27 4.33 -4.18
N ALA A 37 0.20 4.56 -3.44
CA ALA A 37 -0.19 3.73 -2.31
C ALA A 37 -1.70 3.65 -2.21
N LEU A 38 -2.21 2.49 -1.81
CA LEU A 38 -3.64 2.25 -1.63
C LEU A 38 -3.84 1.24 -0.51
N SER A 39 -4.80 1.51 0.37
CA SER A 39 -5.13 0.60 1.47
C SER A 39 -6.61 0.71 1.82
N SER A 40 -7.23 -0.43 2.16
CA SER A 40 -8.63 -0.48 2.56
C SER A 40 -8.76 -0.20 4.06
N LEU A 41 -9.53 0.81 4.43
CA LEU A 41 -9.75 1.16 5.83
C LEU A 41 -10.43 0.03 6.61
N SER A 42 -11.40 -0.64 6.00
CA SER A 42 -12.12 -1.74 6.65
C SER A 42 -11.21 -2.92 6.98
N GLN A 43 -10.18 -3.17 6.17
CA GLN A 43 -9.22 -4.23 6.47
C GLN A 43 -8.37 -3.91 7.70
N TRP A 44 -8.06 -2.64 7.95
CA TRP A 44 -7.37 -2.24 9.16
C TRP A 44 -8.24 -2.48 10.39
N GLU A 45 -9.53 -2.19 10.30
CA GLU A 45 -10.47 -2.44 11.40
C GLU A 45 -10.62 -3.93 11.70
N LYS A 46 -10.60 -4.78 10.67
CA LYS A 46 -10.75 -6.23 10.83
C LYS A 46 -9.48 -6.92 11.32
N GLY A 47 -8.37 -6.20 11.41
CA GLY A 47 -7.10 -6.79 11.84
C GLY A 47 -6.37 -7.57 10.76
N THR A 48 -6.76 -7.40 9.49
CA THR A 48 -6.11 -8.02 8.34
C THR A 48 -5.67 -6.97 7.32
N PRO A 49 -4.92 -5.94 7.74
CA PRO A 49 -4.59 -4.83 6.85
C PRO A 49 -3.62 -5.26 5.75
N LYS A 50 -3.84 -4.67 4.57
CA LYS A 50 -2.95 -4.84 3.42
C LYS A 50 -2.66 -3.48 2.84
N ILE A 51 -1.41 -3.29 2.42
CA ILE A 51 -0.96 -2.06 1.78
C ILE A 51 -0.53 -2.40 0.37
N ASN A 52 -1.04 -1.68 -0.62
CA ASN A 52 -0.62 -1.81 -2.00
C ASN A 52 0.32 -0.66 -2.32
N LEU A 53 1.54 -0.99 -2.73
CA LEU A 53 2.57 0.00 -3.04
C LEU A 53 3.07 -0.19 -4.47
N LYS A 54 3.21 0.91 -5.17
CA LYS A 54 3.77 0.93 -6.52
C LYS A 54 5.29 1.04 -6.43
N CYS A 55 5.99 0.22 -7.20
CA CYS A 55 7.45 0.30 -7.25
C CYS A 55 7.98 -0.16 -8.59
N ASP A 56 9.29 0.02 -8.79
CA ASP A 56 9.99 -0.47 -9.98
C ASP A 56 9.75 -1.96 -10.17
N PRO A 57 9.48 -2.44 -11.42
CA PRO A 57 9.17 -3.84 -11.67
C PRO A 57 10.22 -4.84 -11.19
N GLU A 58 11.50 -4.55 -11.39
CA GLU A 58 12.57 -5.44 -10.94
C GLU A 58 12.63 -5.52 -9.42
N TYR A 59 12.50 -4.37 -8.76
CA TYR A 59 12.49 -4.30 -7.31
C TYR A 59 11.26 -4.99 -6.73
N ALA A 60 10.11 -4.85 -7.39
CA ALA A 60 8.89 -5.54 -6.99
C ALA A 60 9.08 -7.05 -6.97
N GLN A 61 9.74 -7.61 -8.01
CA GLN A 61 10.03 -9.04 -8.08
C GLN A 61 11.00 -9.49 -6.99
N GLU A 62 12.04 -8.70 -6.73
CA GLU A 62 13.01 -9.00 -5.68
C GLU A 62 12.35 -9.06 -4.31
N LEU A 63 11.47 -8.11 -4.01
CA LEU A 63 10.76 -8.08 -2.74
C LEU A 63 9.84 -9.30 -2.57
N ARG A 64 9.14 -9.70 -3.64
CA ARG A 64 8.26 -10.86 -3.60
C ARG A 64 9.04 -12.16 -3.40
N ALA A 65 10.24 -12.24 -3.97
CA ALA A 65 11.10 -13.41 -3.81
C ALA A 65 11.68 -13.51 -2.39
N GLU A 66 11.93 -12.37 -1.76
CA GLU A 66 12.58 -12.31 -0.44
C GLU A 66 11.59 -12.41 0.71
N TYR A 67 10.38 -11.87 0.57
CA TYR A 67 9.39 -11.79 1.66
C TYR A 67 8.08 -12.47 1.28
N ASP A 68 7.67 -13.45 2.06
CA ASP A 68 6.42 -14.18 1.83
C ASP A 68 5.19 -13.28 1.97
N ASP A 69 5.25 -12.25 2.81
CA ASP A 69 4.14 -11.33 3.04
C ASP A 69 3.97 -10.30 1.92
N ILE A 70 4.86 -10.32 0.93
CA ILE A 70 4.77 -9.43 -0.23
C ILE A 70 4.38 -10.25 -1.46
N GLN A 71 3.22 -9.93 -2.02
CA GLN A 71 2.61 -10.64 -3.13
C GLN A 71 2.38 -9.68 -4.31
N PRO A 72 2.14 -10.21 -5.52
CA PRO A 72 1.74 -9.37 -6.64
C PRO A 72 0.48 -8.57 -6.30
N GLY A 73 0.40 -7.34 -6.80
CA GLY A 73 -0.71 -6.44 -6.49
C GLY A 73 -2.08 -7.04 -6.78
N PHE A 74 -2.93 -7.12 -5.76
CA PHE A 74 -4.26 -7.69 -5.87
C PHE A 74 -5.20 -6.67 -6.54
N HIS A 75 -5.87 -7.06 -7.62
CA HIS A 75 -6.73 -6.18 -8.43
C HIS A 75 -6.00 -4.99 -9.06
N MET A 76 -4.68 -5.07 -9.21
CA MET A 76 -3.87 -3.99 -9.76
C MET A 76 -2.86 -4.54 -10.76
N SER A 77 -2.14 -3.67 -11.46
CA SER A 77 -1.06 -4.11 -12.34
C SER A 77 0.01 -4.84 -11.52
N LYS A 78 0.19 -6.12 -11.79
CA LYS A 78 1.12 -6.96 -11.03
C LYS A 78 2.58 -6.69 -11.37
N ILE A 79 2.84 -5.95 -12.45
CA ILE A 79 4.19 -5.56 -12.85
C ILE A 79 4.70 -4.46 -11.92
N HIS A 80 3.84 -3.48 -11.60
CA HIS A 80 4.23 -2.28 -10.85
C HIS A 80 3.79 -2.27 -9.40
N TRP A 81 2.85 -3.15 -9.01
CA TRP A 81 2.24 -3.10 -7.69
C TRP A 81 2.50 -4.36 -6.89
N ASN A 82 2.84 -4.18 -5.62
CA ASN A 82 2.91 -5.25 -4.63
C ASN A 82 1.86 -5.00 -3.55
N THR A 83 1.29 -6.09 -3.05
CA THR A 83 0.41 -6.08 -1.89
C THR A 83 1.19 -6.63 -0.69
N ILE A 84 1.25 -5.85 0.37
CA ILE A 84 1.98 -6.20 1.59
C ILE A 84 0.96 -6.49 2.68
N ALA A 85 0.95 -7.72 3.18
CA ALA A 85 0.13 -8.07 4.34
C ALA A 85 0.82 -7.52 5.58
N VAL A 86 0.15 -6.59 6.27
CA VAL A 86 0.70 -5.98 7.47
C VAL A 86 0.26 -6.82 8.66
N ASN A 87 1.22 -7.45 9.33
CA ASN A 87 0.95 -8.23 10.53
C ASN A 87 2.05 -7.95 11.55
N GLN A 88 2.00 -8.63 12.69
CA GLN A 88 2.95 -8.39 13.77
C GLN A 88 4.36 -8.87 13.46
N SER A 89 4.54 -9.73 12.46
CA SER A 89 5.86 -10.21 12.06
C SER A 89 6.55 -9.25 11.09
N VAL A 90 5.80 -8.35 10.47
CA VAL A 90 6.32 -7.33 9.57
C VAL A 90 6.18 -5.97 10.27
N SER A 91 7.23 -5.50 10.83
CA SER A 91 7.23 -4.24 11.57
C SER A 91 7.84 -3.10 10.74
#